data_39335a3e8b9e5fec833a1071b3808c39
#
_entry.id   39335a3e8b9e5fec833a1071b3808c39
#
_cell.length_a   1.000
_cell.length_b   1.000
_cell.length_c   1.000
_cell.angle_alpha   90.00
_cell.angle_beta   90.00
_cell.angle_gamma   90.00
#
_symmetry.space_group_name_H-M   'P 1'
#
loop_
_entity.id
_entity.type
_entity.pdbx_description
1 polymer ?
#
loop_
_entity_poly.entity_id
_entity_poly.type
_entity_poly.pdbx_seq_one_letter_code
_entity_poly.pdbx_strand_id
1 'polypeptide(L)'
;YGDHRDLHRVDRRQRQMCIRDRLLAGADKVSINTAAVKNVDFVREASKKFGSQCIVVAIDAKKVSDNIWEVFTHGGRNKTGIDAVEFAKKVEDNGAGEILLTSMDKDGTKSGYDVDLLKTITNNTNIPVIASGGVGTLDHLYDGIVKGGASAVLAASIFHYGEYKIKDAKEYLNSKNVSVRL
;
A
#
# COMPACT_ATOMS: atom_id res chain seq x y z
N TYR A 1 -5.47 19.42 34.20
CA TYR A 1 -5.11 19.67 32.78
C TYR A 1 -3.84 18.89 32.50
N GLY A 2 -4.00 17.59 32.16
CA GLY A 2 -2.92 16.75 31.70
C GLY A 2 -2.54 17.13 30.27
N ASP A 3 -1.26 17.33 30.05
CA ASP A 3 -0.68 17.84 28.82
C ASP A 3 -1.01 16.94 27.62
N HIS A 4 -1.73 17.43 26.63
CA HIS A 4 -2.03 16.73 25.36
C HIS A 4 -0.77 16.13 24.68
N ARG A 5 0.42 16.66 24.99
CA ARG A 5 1.71 16.15 24.51
C ARG A 5 2.04 14.77 25.08
N ASP A 6 1.66 14.47 26.31
CA ASP A 6 1.94 13.17 26.93
C ASP A 6 1.06 12.06 26.36
N LEU A 7 -0.20 12.32 26.05
CA LEU A 7 -1.09 11.36 25.38
C LEU A 7 -0.58 10.99 23.99
N HIS A 8 -0.11 11.95 23.20
CA HIS A 8 0.50 11.70 21.90
C HIS A 8 1.82 10.91 22.00
N ARG A 9 2.57 11.10 23.07
CA ARG A 9 3.84 10.40 23.32
C ARG A 9 3.62 8.93 23.71
N VAL A 10 2.59 8.65 24.51
CA VAL A 10 2.19 7.30 24.90
C VAL A 10 1.66 6.52 23.68
N ASP A 11 0.77 7.10 22.90
CA ASP A 11 0.20 6.50 21.69
C ASP A 11 1.29 6.20 20.63
N ARG A 12 2.27 7.10 20.48
CA ARG A 12 3.43 6.88 19.60
C ARG A 12 4.29 5.71 20.06
N ARG A 13 4.59 5.62 21.37
CA ARG A 13 5.37 4.51 21.94
C ARG A 13 4.65 3.17 21.74
N GLN A 14 3.34 3.11 21.98
CA GLN A 14 2.55 1.90 21.76
C GLN A 14 2.59 1.46 20.28
N ARG A 15 2.48 2.38 19.31
CA ARG A 15 2.56 2.04 17.88
C ARG A 15 3.94 1.52 17.49
N GLN A 16 5.01 2.11 17.99
CA GLN A 16 6.37 1.60 17.77
C GLN A 16 6.59 0.23 18.42
N MET A 17 6.02 -0.03 19.59
CA MET A 17 6.03 -1.37 20.21
C MET A 17 5.31 -2.38 19.34
N CYS A 18 4.13 -2.04 18.80
CA CYS A 18 3.40 -2.94 17.89
C CYS A 18 4.18 -3.30 16.62
N ILE A 19 4.94 -2.37 16.03
CA ILE A 19 5.83 -2.67 14.89
C ILE A 19 6.93 -3.64 15.32
N ARG A 20 7.62 -3.34 16.41
CA ARG A 20 8.69 -4.17 16.97
C ARG A 20 8.21 -5.60 17.24
N ASP A 21 7.06 -5.74 17.89
CA ASP A 21 6.53 -7.04 18.29
C ASP A 21 6.18 -7.90 17.08
N ARG A 22 5.65 -7.30 16.00
CA ARG A 22 5.40 -8.01 14.74
C ARG A 22 6.68 -8.46 14.05
N LEU A 23 7.70 -7.61 13.99
CA LEU A 23 9.00 -7.97 13.43
C LEU A 23 9.67 -9.07 14.25
N LEU A 24 9.63 -9.01 15.59
CA LEU A 24 10.14 -10.06 16.47
C LEU A 24 9.35 -11.37 16.34
N ALA A 25 8.07 -11.30 16.04
CA ALA A 25 7.24 -12.48 15.76
C ALA A 25 7.50 -13.10 14.37
N GLY A 26 8.44 -12.53 13.57
CA GLY A 26 8.88 -13.08 12.30
C GLY A 26 8.28 -12.42 11.07
N ALA A 27 7.60 -11.27 11.21
CA ALA A 27 7.19 -10.50 10.04
C ALA A 27 8.39 -9.79 9.39
N ASP A 28 8.55 -9.92 8.08
CA ASP A 28 9.59 -9.21 7.32
C ASP A 28 9.26 -7.72 7.16
N LYS A 29 7.97 -7.42 7.04
CA LYS A 29 7.46 -6.07 6.80
C LYS A 29 6.19 -5.78 7.59
N VAL A 30 5.99 -4.52 7.93
CA VAL A 30 4.79 -4.04 8.64
C VAL A 30 4.16 -2.90 7.84
N SER A 31 2.87 -3.04 7.56
CA SER A 31 2.09 -2.00 6.88
C SER A 31 1.46 -1.04 7.87
N ILE A 32 1.55 0.26 7.60
CA ILE A 32 0.95 1.36 8.36
C ILE A 32 0.12 2.26 7.45
N ASN A 33 -1.10 2.57 7.85
CA ASN A 33 -2.03 3.45 7.10
C ASN A 33 -2.36 4.69 7.94
N THR A 34 -3.41 4.67 8.72
CA THR A 34 -3.95 5.82 9.48
C THR A 34 -2.89 6.53 10.35
N ALA A 35 -1.92 5.79 10.89
CA ALA A 35 -0.85 6.37 11.69
C ALA A 35 0.07 7.27 10.85
N ALA A 36 0.40 6.86 9.62
CA ALA A 36 1.20 7.63 8.68
C ALA A 36 0.45 8.90 8.21
N VAL A 37 -0.85 8.79 7.94
CA VAL A 37 -1.69 9.93 7.54
C VAL A 37 -1.79 10.96 8.67
N LYS A 38 -2.00 10.51 9.91
CA LYS A 38 -2.09 11.40 11.08
C LYS A 38 -0.76 12.08 11.41
N ASN A 39 0.35 11.41 11.21
CA ASN A 39 1.68 11.93 11.49
C ASN A 39 2.73 11.23 10.61
N VAL A 40 3.17 11.90 9.56
CA VAL A 40 4.19 11.37 8.64
C VAL A 40 5.56 11.21 9.31
N ASP A 41 5.89 11.99 10.32
CA ASP A 41 7.13 11.85 11.09
C ASP A 41 7.25 10.46 11.74
N PHE A 42 6.11 9.81 12.00
CA PHE A 42 6.09 8.44 12.49
C PHE A 42 6.70 7.44 11.49
N VAL A 43 6.53 7.68 10.17
CA VAL A 43 7.18 6.87 9.11
C VAL A 43 8.70 7.02 9.22
N ARG A 44 9.19 8.26 9.33
CA ARG A 44 10.63 8.56 9.46
C ARG A 44 11.24 7.94 10.71
N GLU A 45 10.56 8.02 11.83
CA GLU A 45 11.04 7.43 13.09
C GLU A 45 11.04 5.89 13.02
N ALA A 46 10.01 5.29 12.42
CA ALA A 46 9.91 3.85 12.25
C ALA A 46 11.00 3.34 11.29
N SER A 47 11.21 4.00 10.14
CA SER A 47 12.23 3.59 9.19
C SER A 47 13.66 3.77 9.73
N LYS A 48 13.93 4.83 10.49
CA LYS A 48 15.22 4.99 11.18
C LYS A 48 15.49 3.91 12.22
N LYS A 49 14.44 3.44 12.89
CA LYS A 49 14.56 2.45 13.98
C LYS A 49 14.61 1.01 13.49
N PHE A 50 13.84 0.66 12.46
CA PHE A 50 13.65 -0.72 12.01
C PHE A 50 14.22 -0.98 10.61
N GLY A 51 14.60 0.05 9.88
CA GLY A 51 15.02 0.00 8.48
C GLY A 51 13.83 0.29 7.54
N SER A 52 14.09 1.05 6.48
CA SER A 52 13.07 1.39 5.46
C SER A 52 12.43 0.14 4.85
N GLN A 53 13.23 -0.91 4.59
CA GLN A 53 12.77 -2.16 4.01
C GLN A 53 11.68 -2.88 4.82
N CYS A 54 11.55 -2.57 6.12
CA CYS A 54 10.51 -3.15 6.98
C CYS A 54 9.21 -2.32 7.00
N ILE A 55 9.21 -1.11 6.45
CA ILE A 55 8.09 -0.16 6.57
C ILE A 55 7.37 -0.03 5.23
N VAL A 56 6.14 -0.50 5.20
CA VAL A 56 5.20 -0.33 4.08
C VAL A 56 4.17 0.72 4.47
N VAL A 57 3.93 1.73 3.64
CA VAL A 57 2.83 2.66 3.87
C VAL A 57 1.64 2.28 2.98
N ALA A 58 0.51 1.95 3.62
CA ALA A 58 -0.73 1.68 2.90
C ALA A 58 -1.46 3.00 2.60
N ILE A 59 -1.85 3.18 1.35
CA ILE A 59 -2.60 4.32 0.83
C ILE A 59 -3.91 3.81 0.24
N ASP A 60 -5.02 4.10 0.92
CA ASP A 60 -6.35 3.85 0.39
C ASP A 60 -6.76 5.12 -0.38
N ALA A 61 -6.82 5.02 -1.71
CA ALA A 61 -7.08 6.16 -2.59
C ALA A 61 -8.44 6.03 -3.27
N LYS A 62 -9.17 7.14 -3.35
CA LYS A 62 -10.44 7.23 -4.04
C LYS A 62 -10.41 8.37 -5.05
N LYS A 63 -10.89 8.13 -6.27
CA LYS A 63 -10.98 9.16 -7.31
C LYS A 63 -12.02 10.20 -6.91
N VAL A 64 -11.64 11.47 -6.93
CA VAL A 64 -12.50 12.62 -6.58
C VAL A 64 -12.77 13.53 -7.77
N SER A 65 -11.87 13.53 -8.76
CA SER A 65 -12.04 14.18 -10.05
C SER A 65 -11.09 13.55 -11.08
N ASP A 66 -11.06 14.07 -12.31
CA ASP A 66 -10.19 13.54 -13.34
C ASP A 66 -8.72 13.68 -12.94
N ASN A 67 -8.04 12.52 -12.89
CA ASN A 67 -6.64 12.36 -12.48
C ASN A 67 -6.30 12.89 -11.07
N ILE A 68 -7.30 12.99 -10.19
CA ILE A 68 -7.11 13.38 -8.80
C ILE A 68 -7.69 12.30 -7.88
N TRP A 69 -6.86 11.78 -6.97
CA TRP A 69 -7.25 10.80 -5.95
C TRP A 69 -6.97 11.35 -4.57
N GLU A 70 -7.92 11.18 -3.68
CA GLU A 70 -7.83 11.57 -2.28
C GLU A 70 -7.52 10.37 -1.40
N VAL A 71 -6.65 10.56 -0.40
CA VAL A 71 -6.33 9.54 0.61
C VAL A 71 -7.47 9.41 1.60
N PHE A 72 -7.83 8.18 1.94
CA PHE A 72 -8.81 7.84 2.96
C PHE A 72 -8.16 7.09 4.12
N THR A 73 -8.81 7.13 5.28
CA THR A 73 -8.38 6.42 6.48
C THR A 73 -9.51 5.57 7.07
N HIS A 74 -9.17 4.74 8.08
CA HIS A 74 -10.13 3.88 8.78
C HIS A 74 -10.88 2.92 7.84
N GLY A 75 -10.14 2.29 6.90
CA GLY A 75 -10.74 1.37 5.92
C GLY A 75 -11.69 2.08 4.96
N GLY A 76 -11.31 3.27 4.50
CA GLY A 76 -12.07 4.04 3.52
C GLY A 76 -13.23 4.87 4.08
N ARG A 77 -13.37 4.97 5.40
CA ARG A 77 -14.50 5.66 6.02
C ARG A 77 -14.34 7.18 6.12
N ASN A 78 -13.11 7.65 6.29
CA ASN A 78 -12.83 9.06 6.57
C ASN A 78 -12.02 9.68 5.45
N LYS A 79 -12.58 10.72 4.83
CA LYS A 79 -11.86 11.62 3.93
C LYS A 79 -10.77 12.37 4.70
N THR A 80 -9.66 12.65 4.02
CA THR A 80 -8.54 13.39 4.62
C THR A 80 -8.28 14.75 3.98
N GLY A 81 -8.77 14.97 2.76
CA GLY A 81 -8.44 16.14 1.94
C GLY A 81 -7.02 16.10 1.37
N ILE A 82 -6.29 14.99 1.52
CA ILE A 82 -4.89 14.86 1.10
C ILE A 82 -4.86 14.20 -0.29
N ASP A 83 -4.16 14.83 -1.23
CA ASP A 83 -3.89 14.24 -2.54
C ASP A 83 -3.00 13.00 -2.41
N ALA A 84 -3.36 11.91 -3.13
CA ALA A 84 -2.67 10.63 -3.02
C ALA A 84 -1.24 10.67 -3.58
N VAL A 85 -0.98 11.47 -4.62
CA VAL A 85 0.36 11.62 -5.22
C VAL A 85 1.27 12.41 -4.30
N GLU A 86 0.78 13.52 -3.76
CA GLU A 86 1.52 14.32 -2.78
C GLU A 86 1.85 13.50 -1.53
N PHE A 87 0.89 12.69 -1.07
CA PHE A 87 1.12 11.83 0.08
C PHE A 87 2.12 10.71 -0.20
N ALA A 88 2.07 10.10 -1.39
CA ALA A 88 3.03 9.08 -1.81
C ALA A 88 4.47 9.61 -1.81
N LYS A 89 4.70 10.79 -2.39
CA LYS A 89 6.00 11.48 -2.33
C LYS A 89 6.44 11.75 -0.89
N LYS A 90 5.53 12.28 -0.09
CA LYS A 90 5.80 12.64 1.30
C LYS A 90 6.20 11.43 2.15
N VAL A 91 5.58 10.25 1.97
CA VAL A 91 5.96 9.05 2.72
C VAL A 91 7.28 8.48 2.24
N GLU A 92 7.58 8.54 0.94
CA GLU A 92 8.88 8.20 0.38
C GLU A 92 10.00 9.07 0.99
N ASP A 93 9.84 10.39 0.98
CA ASP A 93 10.78 11.35 1.58
C ASP A 93 11.00 11.12 3.08
N ASN A 94 10.01 10.53 3.75
CA ASN A 94 10.09 10.14 5.16
C ASN A 94 10.59 8.71 5.38
N GLY A 95 11.06 8.05 4.33
CA GLY A 95 11.78 6.77 4.42
C GLY A 95 10.88 5.53 4.41
N ALA A 96 9.66 5.62 3.88
CA ALA A 96 8.90 4.41 3.54
C ALA A 96 9.69 3.55 2.57
N GLY A 97 9.72 2.24 2.79
CA GLY A 97 10.41 1.31 1.89
C GLY A 97 9.54 0.87 0.72
N GLU A 98 8.22 0.83 0.92
CA GLU A 98 7.24 0.44 -0.10
C GLU A 98 5.91 1.15 0.13
N ILE A 99 5.11 1.27 -0.93
CA ILE A 99 3.73 1.73 -0.89
C ILE A 99 2.80 0.55 -1.22
N LEU A 100 1.82 0.29 -0.37
CA LEU A 100 0.68 -0.58 -0.69
C LEU A 100 -0.49 0.32 -1.12
N LEU A 101 -0.76 0.37 -2.41
CA LEU A 101 -1.74 1.26 -3.01
C LEU A 101 -3.05 0.52 -3.30
N THR A 102 -4.11 0.88 -2.60
CA THR A 102 -5.45 0.32 -2.81
C THR A 102 -6.37 1.35 -3.47
N SER A 103 -6.89 1.03 -4.65
CA SER A 103 -7.99 1.81 -5.23
C SER A 103 -9.31 1.39 -4.58
N MET A 104 -9.94 2.32 -3.86
CA MET A 104 -11.25 2.09 -3.25
C MET A 104 -12.37 1.97 -4.28
N ASP A 105 -12.20 2.58 -5.45
CA ASP A 105 -13.18 2.51 -6.54
C ASP A 105 -13.17 1.14 -7.23
N LYS A 106 -12.06 0.41 -7.13
CA LYS A 106 -11.88 -0.91 -7.74
C LYS A 106 -11.99 -2.05 -6.75
N ASP A 107 -11.73 -1.80 -5.47
CA ASP A 107 -11.74 -2.86 -4.45
C ASP A 107 -13.10 -3.56 -4.38
N GLY A 108 -13.07 -4.90 -4.39
CA GLY A 108 -14.27 -5.75 -4.41
C GLY A 108 -15.00 -5.86 -5.76
N THR A 109 -14.66 -5.08 -6.79
CA THR A 109 -15.39 -5.05 -8.07
C THR A 109 -15.04 -6.16 -9.05
N LYS A 110 -13.88 -6.81 -8.90
CA LYS A 110 -13.30 -7.77 -9.87
C LYS A 110 -13.10 -7.20 -11.29
N SER A 111 -13.07 -5.87 -11.45
CA SER A 111 -12.95 -5.18 -12.75
C SER A 111 -11.52 -4.78 -13.15
N GLY A 112 -10.53 -5.26 -12.42
CA GLY A 112 -9.13 -4.93 -12.60
C GLY A 112 -8.64 -3.81 -11.67
N TYR A 113 -7.31 -3.65 -11.60
CA TYR A 113 -6.69 -2.55 -10.87
C TYR A 113 -7.03 -1.19 -11.50
N ASP A 114 -6.93 -0.13 -10.71
CA ASP A 114 -6.93 1.25 -11.21
C ASP A 114 -5.55 1.56 -11.83
N VAL A 115 -5.43 1.26 -13.13
CA VAL A 115 -4.16 1.42 -13.87
C VAL A 115 -3.74 2.88 -13.94
N ASP A 116 -4.67 3.82 -14.02
CA ASP A 116 -4.37 5.25 -14.09
C ASP A 116 -3.80 5.75 -12.76
N LEU A 117 -4.41 5.35 -11.65
CA LEU A 117 -3.89 5.62 -10.31
C LEU A 117 -2.49 5.02 -10.14
N LEU A 118 -2.31 3.74 -10.51
CA LEU A 118 -1.02 3.05 -10.42
C LEU A 118 0.06 3.78 -11.21
N LYS A 119 -0.18 4.08 -12.49
CA LYS A 119 0.76 4.84 -13.33
C LYS A 119 1.12 6.19 -12.73
N THR A 120 0.11 6.88 -12.21
CA THR A 120 0.32 8.20 -11.62
C THR A 120 1.23 8.12 -10.40
N ILE A 121 1.03 7.14 -9.52
CA ILE A 121 1.88 6.97 -8.34
C ILE A 121 3.27 6.44 -8.72
N THR A 122 3.36 5.39 -9.55
CA THR A 122 4.64 4.79 -9.94
C THR A 122 5.56 5.73 -10.72
N ASN A 123 4.99 6.66 -11.50
CA ASN A 123 5.76 7.68 -12.20
C ASN A 123 6.22 8.84 -11.29
N ASN A 124 5.67 8.96 -10.10
CA ASN A 124 5.97 10.04 -9.15
C ASN A 124 6.70 9.59 -7.90
N THR A 125 7.03 8.30 -7.79
CA THR A 125 7.79 7.72 -6.67
C THR A 125 8.85 6.76 -7.19
N ASN A 126 9.95 6.59 -6.44
CA ASN A 126 11.05 5.68 -6.80
C ASN A 126 11.05 4.39 -5.95
N ILE A 127 10.20 4.31 -4.92
CA ILE A 127 10.07 3.11 -4.10
C ILE A 127 9.05 2.13 -4.70
N PRO A 128 9.19 0.82 -4.43
CA PRO A 128 8.25 -0.18 -4.91
C PRO A 128 6.80 0.12 -4.54
N VAL A 129 5.91 -0.03 -5.53
CA VAL A 129 4.46 0.09 -5.35
C VAL A 129 3.82 -1.28 -5.50
N ILE A 130 3.01 -1.66 -4.52
CA ILE A 130 2.21 -2.90 -4.51
C ILE A 130 0.79 -2.53 -4.90
N ALA A 131 0.29 -3.04 -6.03
CA ALA A 131 -1.08 -2.80 -6.48
C ALA A 131 -2.09 -3.62 -5.68
N SER A 132 -3.18 -2.99 -5.24
CA SER A 132 -4.27 -3.62 -4.49
C SER A 132 -5.64 -3.11 -4.92
N GLY A 133 -6.65 -4.00 -4.86
CA GLY A 133 -8.05 -3.70 -5.15
C GLY A 133 -8.47 -3.95 -6.61
N GLY A 134 -9.49 -4.80 -6.80
CA GLY A 134 -10.17 -4.98 -8.07
C GLY A 134 -9.81 -6.22 -8.89
N VAL A 135 -8.93 -7.09 -8.41
CA VAL A 135 -8.52 -8.29 -9.17
C VAL A 135 -9.66 -9.29 -9.29
N GLY A 136 -9.94 -9.71 -10.53
CA GLY A 136 -10.91 -10.76 -10.84
C GLY A 136 -10.36 -11.84 -11.78
N THR A 137 -9.28 -11.56 -12.53
CA THR A 137 -8.68 -12.50 -13.48
C THR A 137 -7.15 -12.43 -13.43
N LEU A 138 -6.47 -13.40 -14.06
CA LEU A 138 -5.01 -13.40 -14.17
C LEU A 138 -4.50 -12.26 -15.07
N ASP A 139 -5.28 -11.84 -16.08
CA ASP A 139 -4.94 -10.68 -16.91
C ASP A 139 -4.84 -9.39 -16.08
N HIS A 140 -5.67 -9.24 -15.07
CA HIS A 140 -5.61 -8.09 -14.18
C HIS A 140 -4.28 -8.01 -13.42
N LEU A 141 -3.70 -9.16 -13.03
CA LEU A 141 -2.37 -9.19 -12.40
C LEU A 141 -1.30 -8.71 -13.38
N TYR A 142 -1.36 -9.16 -14.62
CA TYR A 142 -0.47 -8.70 -15.69
C TYR A 142 -0.61 -7.19 -15.93
N ASP A 143 -1.82 -6.69 -16.03
CA ASP A 143 -2.10 -5.27 -16.27
C ASP A 143 -1.58 -4.38 -15.13
N GLY A 144 -1.69 -4.83 -13.88
CA GLY A 144 -1.13 -4.11 -12.73
C GLY A 144 0.38 -3.94 -12.81
N ILE A 145 1.10 -4.98 -13.24
CA ILE A 145 2.57 -4.94 -13.38
C ILE A 145 2.97 -4.17 -14.63
N VAL A 146 2.48 -4.58 -15.80
CA VAL A 146 3.00 -4.09 -17.09
C VAL A 146 2.43 -2.74 -17.46
N LYS A 147 1.11 -2.56 -17.28
CA LYS A 147 0.44 -1.29 -17.60
C LYS A 147 0.50 -0.30 -16.43
N GLY A 148 0.38 -0.78 -15.19
CA GLY A 148 0.40 0.05 -13.99
C GLY A 148 1.78 0.38 -13.48
N GLY A 149 2.82 -0.37 -13.87
CA GLY A 149 4.19 -0.21 -13.38
C GLY A 149 4.39 -0.70 -11.94
N ALA A 150 3.46 -1.48 -11.39
CA ALA A 150 3.58 -2.00 -10.03
C ALA A 150 4.72 -3.01 -9.91
N SER A 151 5.49 -2.93 -8.82
CA SER A 151 6.57 -3.86 -8.50
C SER A 151 6.05 -5.19 -7.94
N ALA A 152 4.83 -5.18 -7.38
CA ALA A 152 4.13 -6.35 -6.90
C ALA A 152 2.62 -6.15 -7.01
N VAL A 153 1.87 -7.26 -6.98
CA VAL A 153 0.41 -7.26 -7.06
C VAL A 153 -0.19 -8.09 -5.94
N LEU A 154 -1.22 -7.55 -5.31
CA LEU A 154 -1.98 -8.21 -4.26
C LEU A 154 -3.37 -8.54 -4.77
N ALA A 155 -3.79 -9.79 -4.57
CA ALA A 155 -5.13 -10.25 -4.84
C ALA A 155 -5.65 -11.05 -3.63
N ALA A 156 -6.91 -10.87 -3.29
CA ALA A 156 -7.54 -11.55 -2.16
C ALA A 156 -8.55 -12.61 -2.64
N SER A 157 -9.68 -12.18 -3.18
CA SER A 157 -10.84 -13.05 -3.44
C SER A 157 -10.53 -14.22 -4.37
N ILE A 158 -9.80 -13.99 -5.46
CA ILE A 158 -9.50 -15.03 -6.46
C ILE A 158 -8.68 -16.18 -5.87
N PHE A 159 -7.82 -15.91 -4.89
CA PHE A 159 -7.05 -16.94 -4.18
C PHE A 159 -7.81 -17.48 -2.97
N HIS A 160 -8.49 -16.62 -2.21
CA HIS A 160 -9.23 -17.02 -1.01
C HIS A 160 -10.38 -17.99 -1.35
N TYR A 161 -11.11 -17.73 -2.42
CA TYR A 161 -12.18 -18.62 -2.88
C TYR A 161 -11.72 -19.75 -3.81
N GLY A 162 -10.40 -19.86 -4.04
CA GLY A 162 -9.83 -20.94 -4.85
C GLY A 162 -10.17 -20.87 -6.34
N GLU A 163 -10.54 -19.68 -6.86
CA GLU A 163 -10.79 -19.49 -8.30
C GLU A 163 -9.50 -19.75 -9.10
N TYR A 164 -8.35 -19.36 -8.55
CA TYR A 164 -7.00 -19.66 -9.07
C TYR A 164 -6.07 -20.07 -7.94
N LYS A 165 -5.05 -20.86 -8.26
CA LYS A 165 -3.92 -21.11 -7.35
C LYS A 165 -2.83 -20.05 -7.57
N ILE A 166 -2.03 -19.77 -6.55
CA ILE A 166 -0.89 -18.85 -6.68
C ILE A 166 0.10 -19.34 -7.76
N LYS A 167 0.27 -20.67 -7.88
CA LYS A 167 1.10 -21.27 -8.90
C LYS A 167 0.60 -20.93 -10.31
N ASP A 168 -0.70 -21.07 -10.57
CA ASP A 168 -1.31 -20.76 -11.87
C ASP A 168 -1.09 -19.29 -12.25
N ALA A 169 -1.21 -18.37 -11.28
CA ALA A 169 -0.95 -16.96 -11.48
C ALA A 169 0.52 -16.67 -11.84
N LYS A 170 1.45 -17.34 -11.17
CA LYS A 170 2.88 -17.22 -11.48
C LYS A 170 3.24 -17.80 -12.85
N GLU A 171 2.72 -18.98 -13.19
CA GLU A 171 2.91 -19.60 -14.50
C GLU A 171 2.34 -18.72 -15.62
N TYR A 172 1.16 -18.15 -15.40
CA TYR A 172 0.54 -17.22 -16.33
C TYR A 172 1.42 -15.97 -16.54
N LEU A 173 1.87 -15.30 -15.49
CA LEU A 173 2.72 -14.14 -15.58
C LEU A 173 4.06 -14.45 -16.26
N ASN A 174 4.66 -15.59 -15.94
CA ASN A 174 5.88 -16.08 -16.60
C ASN A 174 5.68 -16.31 -18.10
N SER A 175 4.53 -16.89 -18.51
CA SER A 175 4.18 -17.09 -19.93
C SER A 175 4.03 -15.78 -20.71
N LYS A 176 3.79 -14.67 -20.01
CA LYS A 176 3.72 -13.30 -20.54
C LYS A 176 5.05 -12.55 -20.42
N ASN A 177 6.16 -13.24 -20.16
CA ASN A 177 7.50 -12.66 -19.96
C ASN A 177 7.60 -11.69 -18.76
N VAL A 178 6.73 -11.81 -17.78
CA VAL A 178 6.87 -11.12 -16.49
C VAL A 178 7.76 -11.97 -15.59
N SER A 179 8.87 -11.41 -15.10
CA SER A 179 9.77 -12.11 -14.19
C SER A 179 9.09 -12.35 -12.84
N VAL A 180 8.91 -13.61 -12.48
CA VAL A 180 8.32 -14.04 -11.20
C VAL A 180 9.11 -15.21 -10.63
N ARG A 181 9.12 -15.31 -9.30
CA ARG A 181 9.69 -16.48 -8.62
C ARG A 181 8.69 -17.64 -8.69
N LEU A 182 8.99 -18.67 -9.48
CA LEU A 182 8.21 -19.89 -9.57
C LEU A 182 8.37 -20.78 -8.33
#